data_eb0405a2c3e8d9ea4e4683f6347c5c28
#
_entry.id   eb0405a2c3e8d9ea4e4683f6347c5c28
#
_cell.length_a   1.000
_cell.length_b   1.000
_cell.length_c   1.000
_cell.angle_alpha   90.00
_cell.angle_beta   90.00
_cell.angle_gamma   90.00
#
_symmetry.space_group_name_H-M   'P 1'
#
loop_
_entity.id
_entity.type
_entity.pdbx_description
1 polymer ?
#
loop_
_entity_poly.entity_id
_entity_poly.type
_entity_poly.pdbx_seq_one_letter_code
_entity_poly.pdbx_strand_id
1 'polypeptide(L)'
;MGQSSTEIFIRNFEHGDMPLLRELYQSVTAKENATFWWVGDEDNWRNVYCAFENGKMVAKGQVSIINVVPPGRSIENNHSIYVNLKTISDREHDIALLDKVYQYLFTRAQQLKETLSKEYGTILCVGNDSDETANNQFFIQKGYLPLNSLYRMNRDLNKPIPALTLQEEFQFSNWKMETSSEERDYLDIEAEIWPDTPLSLNRLSEYKNNKLWTSMVICQTDVIIGGLMAWQEEDYGVIEDVFVREPWRKRGIAKYLLTQALKYLKSHQLQNATLMVLTTNKSALSLYESVGFYTDKEEIRYFTKLN
;
A
#
# COMPACT_ATOMS: atom_id res chain seq x y z
N MET A 1 -4.45 48.51 -2.45
CA MET A 1 -3.52 47.69 -3.24
C MET A 1 -4.21 46.33 -3.43
N GLY A 2 -4.75 46.10 -4.65
CA GLY A 2 -5.45 44.84 -4.95
C GLY A 2 -4.45 43.68 -4.94
N GLN A 3 -4.66 42.71 -4.11
CA GLN A 3 -4.02 41.41 -4.27
C GLN A 3 -4.53 40.84 -5.61
N SER A 4 -3.65 40.80 -6.61
CA SER A 4 -3.87 39.98 -7.80
C SER A 4 -4.02 38.54 -7.29
N SER A 5 -5.22 38.01 -7.30
CA SER A 5 -5.43 36.57 -7.06
C SER A 5 -4.74 35.87 -8.22
N THR A 6 -3.59 35.29 -7.97
CA THR A 6 -2.90 34.46 -8.94
C THR A 6 -3.77 33.25 -9.22
N GLU A 7 -4.13 33.09 -10.50
CA GLU A 7 -5.04 32.05 -10.95
C GLU A 7 -4.35 30.69 -10.84
N ILE A 8 -4.95 29.77 -10.05
CA ILE A 8 -4.47 28.39 -9.95
C ILE A 8 -4.99 27.63 -11.17
N PHE A 9 -4.06 27.13 -11.97
CA PHE A 9 -4.32 26.31 -13.13
C PHE A 9 -4.11 24.82 -12.82
N ILE A 10 -5.05 23.95 -13.19
CA ILE A 10 -4.98 22.50 -12.92
C ILE A 10 -5.10 21.75 -14.25
N ARG A 11 -4.17 20.81 -14.47
CA ARG A 11 -4.19 19.88 -15.60
C ARG A 11 -3.54 18.55 -15.23
N ASN A 12 -3.62 17.57 -16.12
CA ASN A 12 -2.87 16.35 -15.99
C ASN A 12 -1.37 16.60 -16.04
N PHE A 13 -0.63 15.70 -15.39
CA PHE A 13 0.84 15.69 -15.44
C PHE A 13 1.33 15.44 -16.86
N GLU A 14 2.40 16.11 -17.23
CA GLU A 14 3.11 15.94 -18.50
C GLU A 14 4.61 15.71 -18.24
N HIS A 15 5.30 15.08 -19.20
CA HIS A 15 6.74 14.76 -19.04
C HIS A 15 7.60 15.97 -18.68
N GLY A 16 7.28 17.14 -19.25
CA GLY A 16 7.98 18.41 -18.96
C GLY A 16 7.85 18.90 -17.52
N ASP A 17 6.89 18.38 -16.75
CA ASP A 17 6.67 18.77 -15.36
C ASP A 17 7.60 18.09 -14.36
N MET A 18 8.40 17.12 -14.80
CA MET A 18 9.26 16.32 -13.92
C MET A 18 10.17 17.17 -13.00
N PRO A 19 10.78 18.28 -13.44
CA PRO A 19 11.55 19.14 -12.53
C PRO A 19 10.67 19.74 -11.41
N LEU A 20 9.49 20.25 -11.75
CA LEU A 20 8.55 20.84 -10.79
C LEU A 20 7.98 19.79 -9.83
N LEU A 21 7.76 18.57 -10.32
CA LEU A 21 7.35 17.44 -9.48
C LEU A 21 8.41 17.09 -8.43
N ARG A 22 9.69 17.14 -8.79
CA ARG A 22 10.79 16.92 -7.84
C ARG A 22 10.86 18.00 -6.76
N GLU A 23 10.63 19.25 -7.13
CA GLU A 23 10.55 20.36 -6.15
C GLU A 23 9.38 20.16 -5.18
N LEU A 24 8.20 19.80 -5.69
CA LEU A 24 7.04 19.46 -4.87
C LEU A 24 7.34 18.27 -3.94
N TYR A 25 7.92 17.19 -4.48
CA TYR A 25 8.31 16.02 -3.71
C TYR A 25 9.23 16.39 -2.54
N GLN A 26 10.28 17.18 -2.81
CA GLN A 26 11.20 17.65 -1.76
C GLN A 26 10.48 18.48 -0.70
N SER A 27 9.57 19.35 -1.08
CA SER A 27 8.76 20.13 -0.13
C SER A 27 7.86 19.25 0.73
N VAL A 28 7.18 18.26 0.14
CA VAL A 28 6.26 17.36 0.84
C VAL A 28 7.02 16.45 1.81
N THR A 29 8.16 15.92 1.38
CA THR A 29 8.93 14.92 2.16
C THR A 29 9.94 15.56 3.12
N ALA A 30 10.09 16.88 3.12
CA ALA A 30 11.03 17.58 4.02
C ALA A 30 10.75 17.33 5.51
N LYS A 31 9.51 16.98 5.87
CA LYS A 31 9.10 16.65 7.24
C LYS A 31 9.18 15.14 7.55
N GLU A 32 9.68 14.32 6.63
CA GLU A 32 9.82 12.84 6.72
C GLU A 32 8.50 12.05 6.92
N ASN A 33 7.35 12.72 6.89
CA ASN A 33 6.08 12.20 7.40
C ASN A 33 4.95 12.27 6.37
N ALA A 34 5.23 12.10 5.08
CA ALA A 34 4.17 12.08 4.09
C ALA A 34 4.39 10.98 3.05
N THR A 35 3.35 10.19 2.83
CA THR A 35 3.33 9.21 1.72
C THR A 35 3.06 9.93 0.42
N PHE A 36 4.07 10.01 -0.45
CA PHE A 36 3.96 10.62 -1.76
C PHE A 36 3.95 9.55 -2.85
N TRP A 37 2.88 9.49 -3.62
CA TRP A 37 2.83 8.58 -4.75
C TRP A 37 3.58 9.16 -5.95
N TRP A 38 4.49 8.40 -6.50
CA TRP A 38 5.15 8.77 -7.74
C TRP A 38 4.19 8.63 -8.93
N VAL A 39 4.40 9.40 -9.99
CA VAL A 39 3.45 9.49 -11.11
C VAL A 39 3.33 8.22 -11.94
N GLY A 40 4.30 7.28 -11.83
CA GLY A 40 4.32 6.05 -12.60
C GLY A 40 4.61 6.28 -14.09
N ASP A 41 4.22 5.30 -14.90
CA ASP A 41 4.40 5.33 -16.34
C ASP A 41 3.40 6.26 -17.03
N GLU A 42 3.63 6.58 -18.30
CA GLU A 42 2.84 7.52 -19.09
C GLU A 42 1.33 7.17 -19.13
N ASP A 43 1.02 5.87 -19.18
CA ASP A 43 -0.37 5.40 -19.14
C ASP A 43 -1.13 5.81 -17.86
N ASN A 44 -0.40 6.03 -16.76
CA ASN A 44 -0.97 6.47 -15.48
C ASN A 44 -1.15 7.99 -15.40
N TRP A 45 -0.49 8.80 -16.24
CA TRP A 45 -0.50 10.26 -16.09
C TRP A 45 -1.90 10.88 -16.22
N ARG A 46 -2.81 10.25 -16.95
CA ARG A 46 -4.23 10.63 -17.00
C ARG A 46 -4.95 10.55 -15.64
N ASN A 47 -4.35 9.88 -14.66
CA ASN A 47 -4.84 9.76 -13.29
C ASN A 47 -4.14 10.72 -12.32
N VAL A 48 -3.23 11.56 -12.83
CA VAL A 48 -2.43 12.51 -12.06
C VAL A 48 -2.79 13.93 -12.45
N TYR A 49 -3.18 14.75 -11.48
CA TYR A 49 -3.56 16.16 -11.65
C TYR A 49 -2.61 17.04 -10.85
N CYS A 50 -2.06 18.04 -11.51
CA CYS A 50 -1.12 18.98 -10.93
C CYS A 50 -1.71 20.40 -10.94
N ALA A 51 -1.61 21.10 -9.82
CA ALA A 51 -1.99 22.49 -9.68
C ALA A 51 -0.76 23.39 -9.77
N PHE A 52 -0.84 24.41 -10.62
CA PHE A 52 0.25 25.36 -10.87
C PHE A 52 -0.18 26.77 -10.47
N GLU A 53 0.74 27.50 -9.86
CA GLU A 53 0.62 28.91 -9.51
C GLU A 53 1.96 29.59 -9.75
N ASN A 54 2.00 30.68 -10.56
CA ASN A 54 3.23 31.41 -10.89
C ASN A 54 4.37 30.50 -11.43
N GLY A 55 4.03 29.51 -12.24
CA GLY A 55 5.01 28.59 -12.84
C GLY A 55 5.55 27.54 -11.89
N LYS A 56 5.06 27.43 -10.65
CA LYS A 56 5.42 26.39 -9.66
C LYS A 56 4.31 25.37 -9.55
N MET A 57 4.64 24.11 -9.34
CA MET A 57 3.69 23.09 -8.97
C MET A 57 3.43 23.19 -7.47
N VAL A 58 2.22 23.61 -7.08
CA VAL A 58 1.83 23.85 -5.67
C VAL A 58 1.05 22.70 -5.04
N ALA A 59 0.48 21.83 -5.86
CA ALA A 59 -0.19 20.61 -5.42
C ALA A 59 -0.15 19.54 -6.50
N LYS A 60 -0.26 18.29 -6.07
CA LYS A 60 -0.42 17.11 -6.93
C LYS A 60 -1.46 16.19 -6.31
N GLY A 61 -2.39 15.74 -7.13
CA GLY A 61 -3.32 14.67 -6.80
C GLY A 61 -3.17 13.48 -7.75
N GLN A 62 -3.36 12.29 -7.23
CA GLN A 62 -3.34 11.05 -8.01
C GLN A 62 -4.45 10.13 -7.53
N VAL A 63 -5.10 9.44 -8.47
CA VAL A 63 -6.15 8.45 -8.17
C VAL A 63 -5.80 7.13 -8.83
N SER A 64 -6.03 6.03 -8.11
CA SER A 64 -5.73 4.68 -8.62
C SER A 64 -6.72 3.66 -8.09
N ILE A 65 -7.05 2.67 -8.91
CA ILE A 65 -7.72 1.46 -8.45
C ILE A 65 -6.67 0.63 -7.71
N ILE A 66 -6.86 0.42 -6.41
CA ILE A 66 -5.91 -0.35 -5.59
C ILE A 66 -6.39 -1.79 -5.43
N ASN A 67 -7.70 -2.00 -5.29
CA ASN A 67 -8.21 -3.35 -5.15
C ASN A 67 -9.50 -3.56 -5.96
N VAL A 68 -9.51 -4.64 -6.73
CA VAL A 68 -10.67 -5.10 -7.48
C VAL A 68 -11.13 -6.42 -6.86
N VAL A 69 -12.37 -6.45 -6.39
CA VAL A 69 -12.97 -7.66 -5.82
C VAL A 69 -13.11 -8.73 -6.92
N PRO A 70 -12.49 -9.90 -6.77
CA PRO A 70 -12.66 -11.00 -7.72
C PRO A 70 -14.09 -11.56 -7.69
N PRO A 71 -14.57 -12.15 -8.79
CA PRO A 71 -15.86 -12.83 -8.81
C PRO A 71 -15.97 -13.93 -7.74
N GLY A 72 -17.16 -14.12 -7.18
CA GLY A 72 -17.44 -15.17 -6.20
C GLY A 72 -17.11 -14.82 -4.74
N ARG A 73 -16.63 -13.60 -4.47
CA ARG A 73 -16.45 -13.09 -3.10
C ARG A 73 -17.79 -12.60 -2.52
N SER A 74 -17.83 -12.37 -1.21
CA SER A 74 -19.01 -11.79 -0.55
C SER A 74 -19.38 -10.45 -1.19
N ILE A 75 -20.67 -10.22 -1.42
CA ILE A 75 -21.21 -8.95 -1.93
C ILE A 75 -21.00 -7.75 -0.99
N GLU A 76 -20.61 -8.02 0.26
CA GLU A 76 -20.25 -6.98 1.22
C GLU A 76 -18.87 -6.38 0.93
N ASN A 77 -18.04 -7.09 0.15
CA ASN A 77 -16.75 -6.55 -0.29
C ASN A 77 -16.94 -5.39 -1.26
N ASN A 78 -16.00 -4.47 -1.24
CA ASN A 78 -16.01 -3.29 -2.11
C ASN A 78 -14.70 -3.20 -2.90
N HIS A 79 -14.81 -2.79 -4.16
CA HIS A 79 -13.67 -2.29 -4.90
C HIS A 79 -13.12 -1.05 -4.18
N SER A 80 -11.80 -0.88 -4.18
CA SER A 80 -11.17 0.28 -3.54
C SER A 80 -10.43 1.11 -4.57
N ILE A 81 -10.84 2.36 -4.70
CA ILE A 81 -10.12 3.40 -5.42
C ILE A 81 -9.50 4.30 -4.36
N TYR A 82 -8.22 4.62 -4.50
CA TYR A 82 -7.51 5.48 -3.55
C TYR A 82 -7.10 6.78 -4.21
N VAL A 83 -7.07 7.83 -3.40
CA VAL A 83 -6.50 9.13 -3.77
C VAL A 83 -5.29 9.44 -2.90
N ASN A 84 -4.28 10.05 -3.50
CA ASN A 84 -3.15 10.67 -2.83
C ASN A 84 -3.12 12.13 -3.25
N LEU A 85 -3.34 13.05 -2.32
CA LEU A 85 -3.40 14.48 -2.55
C LEU A 85 -2.39 15.19 -1.65
N LYS A 86 -1.44 15.88 -2.23
CA LYS A 86 -0.36 16.58 -1.52
C LYS A 86 -0.18 18.00 -2.06
N THR A 87 0.15 18.91 -1.16
CA THR A 87 0.51 20.31 -1.47
C THR A 87 1.94 20.58 -1.00
N ILE A 88 2.55 21.66 -1.47
CA ILE A 88 3.77 22.20 -0.83
C ILE A 88 3.48 22.51 0.63
N SER A 89 4.51 22.44 1.47
CA SER A 89 4.39 22.57 2.94
C SER A 89 3.70 23.86 3.39
N ASP A 90 3.93 24.96 2.70
CA ASP A 90 3.32 26.27 3.02
C ASP A 90 1.81 26.34 2.70
N ARG A 91 1.27 25.37 1.96
CA ARG A 91 -0.12 25.32 1.50
C ARG A 91 -0.91 24.13 2.05
N GLU A 92 -0.40 23.41 3.06
CA GLU A 92 -1.07 22.26 3.66
C GLU A 92 -2.48 22.58 4.20
N HIS A 93 -2.66 23.79 4.69
CA HIS A 93 -3.94 24.28 5.23
C HIS A 93 -4.81 25.02 4.22
N ASP A 94 -4.41 25.09 2.94
CA ASP A 94 -5.18 25.75 1.90
C ASP A 94 -6.34 24.87 1.41
N ILE A 95 -7.44 24.94 2.13
CA ILE A 95 -8.65 24.15 1.83
C ILE A 95 -9.18 24.42 0.42
N ALA A 96 -9.05 25.66 -0.08
CA ALA A 96 -9.52 26.01 -1.41
C ALA A 96 -8.67 25.34 -2.50
N LEU A 97 -7.35 25.28 -2.32
CA LEU A 97 -6.45 24.56 -3.21
C LEU A 97 -6.72 23.06 -3.18
N LEU A 98 -6.79 22.48 -1.96
CA LEU A 98 -7.09 21.06 -1.77
C LEU A 98 -8.41 20.68 -2.44
N ASP A 99 -9.46 21.50 -2.24
CA ASP A 99 -10.78 21.23 -2.83
C ASP A 99 -10.77 21.30 -4.36
N LYS A 100 -10.10 22.28 -4.94
CA LYS A 100 -9.97 22.38 -6.40
C LYS A 100 -9.34 21.12 -6.99
N VAL A 101 -8.22 20.64 -6.44
CA VAL A 101 -7.58 19.40 -6.94
C VAL A 101 -8.45 18.18 -6.67
N TYR A 102 -9.07 18.10 -5.50
CA TYR A 102 -9.95 17.00 -5.11
C TYR A 102 -11.11 16.81 -6.10
N GLN A 103 -11.71 17.87 -6.63
CA GLN A 103 -12.80 17.74 -7.62
C GLN A 103 -12.37 16.99 -8.88
N TYR A 104 -11.15 17.21 -9.37
CA TYR A 104 -10.61 16.47 -10.51
C TYR A 104 -10.39 14.99 -10.14
N LEU A 105 -9.86 14.72 -8.96
CA LEU A 105 -9.64 13.35 -8.49
C LEU A 105 -10.97 12.61 -8.32
N PHE A 106 -11.97 13.26 -7.73
CA PHE A 106 -13.29 12.67 -7.52
C PHE A 106 -13.98 12.35 -8.84
N THR A 107 -13.95 13.29 -9.81
CA THR A 107 -14.48 13.06 -11.16
C THR A 107 -13.77 11.88 -11.83
N ARG A 108 -12.44 11.80 -11.71
CA ARG A 108 -11.68 10.70 -12.27
C ARG A 108 -11.99 9.37 -11.58
N ALA A 109 -12.15 9.36 -10.26
CA ALA A 109 -12.55 8.18 -9.50
C ALA A 109 -13.91 7.64 -9.97
N GLN A 110 -14.88 8.51 -10.26
CA GLN A 110 -16.18 8.11 -10.84
C GLN A 110 -16.00 7.44 -12.21
N GLN A 111 -15.13 7.98 -13.07
CA GLN A 111 -14.83 7.36 -14.37
C GLN A 111 -14.16 5.99 -14.21
N LEU A 112 -13.25 5.83 -13.26
CA LEU A 112 -12.60 4.56 -12.96
C LEU A 112 -13.60 3.54 -12.42
N LYS A 113 -14.53 3.95 -11.55
CA LYS A 113 -15.62 3.09 -11.05
C LYS A 113 -16.43 2.47 -12.18
N GLU A 114 -16.73 3.22 -13.27
CA GLU A 114 -17.51 2.69 -14.40
C GLU A 114 -16.80 1.56 -15.15
N THR A 115 -15.51 1.36 -14.93
CA THR A 115 -14.73 0.24 -15.49
C THR A 115 -14.78 -1.02 -14.64
N LEU A 116 -15.30 -0.93 -13.41
CA LEU A 116 -15.35 -2.02 -12.44
C LEU A 116 -16.67 -2.79 -12.53
N SER A 117 -16.66 -4.04 -12.05
CA SER A 117 -17.88 -4.84 -11.94
C SER A 117 -18.92 -4.15 -11.06
N LYS A 118 -20.16 -4.11 -11.50
CA LYS A 118 -21.29 -3.56 -10.73
C LYS A 118 -21.86 -4.55 -9.71
N GLU A 119 -21.31 -5.75 -9.63
CA GLU A 119 -21.67 -6.75 -8.64
C GLU A 119 -21.30 -6.31 -7.21
N TYR A 120 -20.21 -5.55 -7.09
CA TYR A 120 -19.69 -5.07 -5.82
C TYR A 120 -19.81 -3.55 -5.71
N GLY A 121 -19.94 -3.07 -4.47
CA GLY A 121 -19.81 -1.65 -4.17
C GLY A 121 -18.44 -1.11 -4.49
N THR A 122 -18.30 0.21 -4.55
CA THR A 122 -17.01 0.88 -4.71
C THR A 122 -16.84 1.93 -3.63
N ILE A 123 -15.69 1.95 -2.99
CA ILE A 123 -15.31 2.98 -2.01
C ILE A 123 -14.15 3.81 -2.53
N LEU A 124 -14.19 5.11 -2.25
CA LEU A 124 -13.07 6.02 -2.46
C LEU A 124 -12.34 6.22 -1.15
N CYS A 125 -11.08 5.85 -1.14
CA CYS A 125 -10.24 5.82 0.05
C CYS A 125 -9.11 6.85 -0.02
N VAL A 126 -8.61 7.22 1.14
CA VAL A 126 -7.36 7.95 1.31
C VAL A 126 -6.58 7.36 2.47
N GLY A 127 -5.25 7.31 2.33
CA GLY A 127 -4.31 6.97 3.41
C GLY A 127 -3.30 8.10 3.57
N ASN A 128 -3.18 8.59 4.79
CA ASN A 128 -2.20 9.62 5.17
C ASN A 128 -1.48 9.20 6.45
N ASP A 129 -0.25 9.67 6.61
CA ASP A 129 0.42 9.51 7.91
C ASP A 129 -0.40 10.22 9.02
N SER A 130 -0.36 9.70 10.23
CA SER A 130 -1.19 10.18 11.34
C SER A 130 -0.92 11.64 11.71
N ASP A 131 0.27 12.15 11.44
CA ASP A 131 0.69 13.53 11.68
C ASP A 131 0.42 14.49 10.51
N GLU A 132 -0.07 14.02 9.36
CA GLU A 132 -0.60 14.86 8.29
C GLU A 132 -1.98 15.45 8.67
N THR A 133 -2.02 16.19 9.78
CA THR A 133 -3.27 16.63 10.42
C THR A 133 -4.16 17.48 9.51
N ALA A 134 -3.59 18.37 8.71
CA ALA A 134 -4.33 19.22 7.77
C ALA A 134 -5.04 18.37 6.70
N ASN A 135 -4.33 17.43 6.13
CA ASN A 135 -4.85 16.53 5.09
C ASN A 135 -5.93 15.58 5.67
N ASN A 136 -5.69 15.01 6.84
CA ASN A 136 -6.67 14.19 7.55
C ASN A 136 -7.95 14.97 7.84
N GLN A 137 -7.84 16.18 8.34
CA GLN A 137 -8.97 17.09 8.63
C GLN A 137 -9.77 17.44 7.36
N PHE A 138 -9.09 17.69 6.23
CA PHE A 138 -9.74 17.96 4.96
C PHE A 138 -10.68 16.81 4.55
N PHE A 139 -10.23 15.56 4.58
CA PHE A 139 -11.07 14.42 4.21
C PHE A 139 -12.19 14.17 5.21
N ILE A 140 -11.95 14.35 6.51
CA ILE A 140 -13.02 14.28 7.53
C ILE A 140 -14.12 15.32 7.25
N GLN A 141 -13.74 16.57 6.93
CA GLN A 141 -14.70 17.64 6.58
C GLN A 141 -15.44 17.35 5.26
N LYS A 142 -14.85 16.56 4.35
CA LYS A 142 -15.53 16.05 3.14
C LYS A 142 -16.51 14.90 3.42
N GLY A 143 -16.65 14.47 4.68
CA GLY A 143 -17.57 13.40 5.09
C GLY A 143 -17.00 12.00 4.95
N TYR A 144 -15.68 11.86 4.80
CA TYR A 144 -15.05 10.55 4.85
C TYR A 144 -15.12 9.96 6.26
N LEU A 145 -15.39 8.67 6.32
CA LEU A 145 -15.47 7.90 7.56
C LEU A 145 -14.14 7.15 7.80
N PRO A 146 -13.77 6.89 9.06
CA PRO A 146 -12.63 6.06 9.37
C PRO A 146 -12.78 4.65 8.75
N LEU A 147 -11.73 4.15 8.08
CA LEU A 147 -11.67 2.80 7.55
C LEU A 147 -10.88 1.88 8.50
N ASN A 148 -9.62 2.14 8.65
CA ASN A 148 -8.70 1.45 9.55
C ASN A 148 -7.42 2.28 9.74
N SER A 149 -6.49 1.80 10.57
CA SER A 149 -5.13 2.32 10.59
C SER A 149 -4.11 1.18 10.57
N LEU A 150 -2.95 1.45 10.00
CA LEU A 150 -1.85 0.50 9.87
C LEU A 150 -0.57 1.09 10.44
N TYR A 151 0.19 0.25 11.15
CA TYR A 151 1.58 0.57 11.42
C TYR A 151 2.44 0.12 10.25
N ARG A 152 3.30 1.02 9.77
CA ARG A 152 4.48 0.64 9.01
C ARG A 152 5.55 0.26 10.02
N MET A 153 6.06 -0.95 9.90
CA MET A 153 7.10 -1.46 10.76
C MET A 153 8.38 -1.68 9.95
N ASN A 154 9.49 -1.27 10.51
CA ASN A 154 10.81 -1.37 9.88
C ASN A 154 11.72 -2.32 10.65
N ARG A 155 12.64 -2.96 9.91
CA ARG A 155 13.66 -3.87 10.44
C ARG A 155 15.01 -3.57 9.82
N ASP A 156 15.98 -3.19 10.65
CA ASP A 156 17.39 -3.04 10.26
C ASP A 156 18.01 -4.42 10.06
N LEU A 157 18.33 -4.77 8.80
CA LEU A 157 18.89 -6.06 8.42
C LEU A 157 20.36 -6.23 8.83
N ASN A 158 21.06 -5.18 9.28
CA ASN A 158 22.40 -5.28 9.84
C ASN A 158 22.39 -5.88 11.25
N LYS A 159 21.28 -5.75 11.97
CA LYS A 159 21.11 -6.37 13.28
C LYS A 159 20.99 -7.89 13.16
N PRO A 160 21.37 -8.65 14.20
CA PRO A 160 21.24 -10.10 14.18
C PRO A 160 19.84 -10.59 13.87
N ILE A 161 19.71 -11.56 12.96
CA ILE A 161 18.47 -12.25 12.64
C ILE A 161 18.43 -13.53 13.47
N PRO A 162 17.32 -13.82 14.17
CA PRO A 162 17.22 -15.04 14.98
C PRO A 162 17.49 -16.30 14.16
N ALA A 163 18.25 -17.23 14.71
CA ALA A 163 18.40 -18.57 14.16
C ALA A 163 17.29 -19.45 14.73
N LEU A 164 16.40 -19.93 13.86
CA LEU A 164 15.29 -20.78 14.25
C LEU A 164 15.37 -22.12 13.50
N THR A 165 14.93 -23.19 14.15
CA THR A 165 14.81 -24.52 13.58
C THR A 165 13.34 -24.80 13.32
N LEU A 166 13.03 -25.32 12.14
CA LEU A 166 11.70 -25.81 11.81
C LEU A 166 11.51 -27.23 12.39
N GLN A 167 10.31 -27.55 12.83
CA GLN A 167 9.98 -28.91 13.30
C GLN A 167 10.10 -29.89 12.11
N GLU A 168 10.55 -31.11 12.38
CA GLU A 168 10.86 -32.14 11.35
C GLU A 168 9.66 -32.50 10.46
N GLU A 169 8.45 -32.35 10.96
CA GLU A 169 7.21 -32.63 10.23
C GLU A 169 6.85 -31.57 9.19
N PHE A 170 7.55 -30.43 9.20
CA PHE A 170 7.31 -29.30 8.31
C PHE A 170 8.44 -29.15 7.30
N GLN A 171 8.07 -28.79 6.07
CA GLN A 171 9.01 -28.57 4.99
C GLN A 171 8.93 -27.11 4.52
N PHE A 172 10.09 -26.45 4.47
CA PHE A 172 10.22 -25.10 3.91
C PHE A 172 10.59 -25.18 2.42
N SER A 173 9.95 -24.34 1.60
CA SER A 173 10.31 -24.16 0.19
C SER A 173 10.08 -22.73 -0.30
N ASN A 174 10.81 -22.37 -1.36
CA ASN A 174 10.46 -21.21 -2.17
C ASN A 174 9.43 -21.64 -3.21
N TRP A 175 8.34 -20.93 -3.30
CA TRP A 175 7.25 -21.21 -4.23
C TRP A 175 7.11 -20.10 -5.26
N LYS A 176 7.54 -20.35 -6.48
CA LYS A 176 7.62 -19.32 -7.52
C LYS A 176 6.29 -19.00 -8.17
N MET A 177 5.26 -19.80 -7.96
CA MET A 177 3.95 -19.66 -8.63
C MET A 177 4.11 -19.45 -10.14
N GLU A 178 4.81 -20.37 -10.83
CA GLU A 178 5.12 -20.21 -12.26
C GLU A 178 3.94 -20.53 -13.18
N THR A 179 2.94 -21.22 -12.65
CA THR A 179 1.76 -21.65 -13.42
C THR A 179 0.49 -20.94 -12.96
N SER A 180 -0.46 -20.77 -13.87
CA SER A 180 -1.79 -20.23 -13.52
C SER A 180 -2.55 -21.11 -12.51
N SER A 181 -2.20 -22.40 -12.38
CA SER A 181 -2.76 -23.28 -11.35
C SER A 181 -2.24 -22.87 -9.97
N GLU A 182 -0.93 -22.69 -9.83
CA GLU A 182 -0.31 -22.29 -8.58
C GLU A 182 -0.77 -20.89 -8.13
N GLU A 183 -0.98 -19.96 -9.07
CA GLU A 183 -1.56 -18.65 -8.75
C GLU A 183 -2.99 -18.78 -8.22
N ARG A 184 -3.81 -19.67 -8.79
CA ARG A 184 -5.15 -19.96 -8.26
C ARG A 184 -5.10 -20.60 -6.88
N ASP A 185 -4.20 -21.58 -6.68
CA ASP A 185 -4.02 -22.24 -5.39
C ASP A 185 -3.64 -21.20 -4.31
N TYR A 186 -2.80 -20.21 -4.65
CA TYR A 186 -2.49 -19.12 -3.75
C TYR A 186 -3.71 -18.23 -3.45
N LEU A 187 -4.47 -17.84 -4.48
CA LEU A 187 -5.67 -17.01 -4.30
C LEU A 187 -6.77 -17.73 -3.51
N ASP A 188 -6.87 -19.05 -3.60
CA ASP A 188 -7.78 -19.85 -2.77
C ASP A 188 -7.36 -19.85 -1.30
N ILE A 189 -6.04 -19.95 -1.01
CA ILE A 189 -5.51 -19.79 0.34
C ILE A 189 -5.74 -18.36 0.85
N GLU A 190 -5.48 -17.37 0.02
CA GLU A 190 -5.69 -15.96 0.36
C GLU A 190 -7.16 -15.71 0.71
N ALA A 191 -8.09 -16.27 -0.06
CA ALA A 191 -9.52 -16.18 0.20
C ALA A 191 -9.95 -16.79 1.54
N GLU A 192 -9.28 -17.88 1.96
CA GLU A 192 -9.49 -18.51 3.27
C GLU A 192 -8.99 -17.61 4.41
N ILE A 193 -7.81 -16.99 4.22
CA ILE A 193 -7.14 -16.23 5.28
C ILE A 193 -7.70 -14.81 5.41
N TRP A 194 -8.01 -14.16 4.27
CA TRP A 194 -8.48 -12.77 4.21
C TRP A 194 -9.77 -12.62 3.40
N PRO A 195 -10.90 -13.16 3.89
CA PRO A 195 -12.17 -13.13 3.15
C PRO A 195 -12.70 -11.72 2.87
N ASP A 196 -12.35 -10.74 3.75
CA ASP A 196 -12.85 -9.37 3.68
C ASP A 196 -11.91 -8.40 2.94
N THR A 197 -10.71 -8.85 2.58
CA THR A 197 -9.72 -8.02 1.87
C THR A 197 -9.14 -8.79 0.68
N PRO A 198 -9.99 -9.11 -0.32
CA PRO A 198 -9.62 -10.01 -1.40
C PRO A 198 -8.48 -9.47 -2.27
N LEU A 199 -7.53 -10.33 -2.61
CA LEU A 199 -6.48 -10.05 -3.58
C LEU A 199 -6.95 -10.45 -4.98
N SER A 200 -6.76 -9.58 -5.97
CA SER A 200 -7.02 -9.91 -7.36
C SER A 200 -5.80 -10.54 -8.03
N LEU A 201 -6.03 -11.32 -9.10
CA LEU A 201 -4.94 -11.87 -9.91
C LEU A 201 -4.03 -10.78 -10.49
N ASN A 202 -4.60 -9.65 -10.90
CA ASN A 202 -3.81 -8.51 -11.39
C ASN A 202 -2.88 -7.97 -10.30
N ARG A 203 -3.37 -7.85 -9.07
CA ARG A 203 -2.55 -7.38 -7.95
C ARG A 203 -1.45 -8.39 -7.58
N LEU A 204 -1.75 -9.67 -7.60
CA LEU A 204 -0.74 -10.72 -7.43
C LEU A 204 0.33 -10.64 -8.53
N SER A 205 -0.08 -10.41 -9.78
CA SER A 205 0.85 -10.21 -10.91
C SER A 205 1.74 -8.97 -10.72
N GLU A 206 1.19 -7.87 -10.21
CA GLU A 206 1.98 -6.67 -9.86
C GLU A 206 3.04 -7.00 -8.80
N TYR A 207 2.68 -7.74 -7.74
CA TYR A 207 3.64 -8.18 -6.73
C TYR A 207 4.77 -9.01 -7.34
N LYS A 208 4.43 -9.98 -8.18
CA LYS A 208 5.40 -10.87 -8.86
C LYS A 208 6.35 -10.14 -9.80
N ASN A 209 5.97 -8.99 -10.33
CA ASN A 209 6.82 -8.17 -11.22
C ASN A 209 7.84 -7.31 -10.46
N ASN A 210 7.77 -7.24 -9.13
CA ASN A 210 8.75 -6.50 -8.36
C ASN A 210 10.13 -7.17 -8.41
N LYS A 211 11.16 -6.35 -8.28
CA LYS A 211 12.54 -6.82 -8.23
C LYS A 211 12.77 -7.73 -7.01
N LEU A 212 13.51 -8.82 -7.20
CA LEU A 212 13.79 -9.80 -6.14
C LEU A 212 12.52 -10.43 -5.51
N TRP A 213 11.41 -10.45 -6.25
CA TRP A 213 10.22 -11.09 -5.72
C TRP A 213 10.47 -12.58 -5.41
N THR A 214 9.95 -13.02 -4.30
CA THR A 214 9.94 -14.42 -3.87
C THR A 214 8.70 -14.69 -3.03
N SER A 215 8.18 -15.91 -3.10
CA SER A 215 7.23 -16.45 -2.14
C SER A 215 7.88 -17.61 -1.39
N MET A 216 7.63 -17.66 -0.10
CA MET A 216 8.15 -18.68 0.80
C MET A 216 6.99 -19.37 1.49
N VAL A 217 6.98 -20.69 1.47
CA VAL A 217 5.90 -21.48 2.08
C VAL A 217 6.46 -22.57 3.02
N ILE A 218 5.62 -22.95 3.95
CA ILE A 218 5.81 -24.15 4.76
C ILE A 218 4.65 -25.09 4.46
N CYS A 219 5.02 -26.35 4.20
CA CYS A 219 4.09 -27.44 3.96
C CYS A 219 4.16 -28.48 5.07
N GLN A 220 3.03 -29.12 5.34
CA GLN A 220 2.96 -30.40 6.04
C GLN A 220 2.41 -31.43 5.04
N THR A 221 3.21 -32.44 4.72
CA THR A 221 2.94 -33.30 3.55
C THR A 221 2.85 -32.43 2.29
N ASP A 222 1.73 -32.44 1.57
CA ASP A 222 1.50 -31.64 0.35
C ASP A 222 0.60 -30.42 0.59
N VAL A 223 0.31 -30.07 1.85
CA VAL A 223 -0.59 -28.98 2.22
C VAL A 223 0.24 -27.76 2.60
N ILE A 224 0.05 -26.64 1.92
CA ILE A 224 0.60 -25.34 2.32
C ILE A 224 -0.12 -24.89 3.59
N ILE A 225 0.63 -24.73 4.68
CA ILE A 225 0.11 -24.40 6.01
C ILE A 225 0.47 -22.99 6.46
N GLY A 226 1.43 -22.36 5.79
CA GLY A 226 1.83 -20.98 6.05
C GLY A 226 2.70 -20.45 4.92
N GLY A 227 2.75 -19.14 4.77
CA GLY A 227 3.52 -18.49 3.71
C GLY A 227 3.70 -17.00 3.92
N LEU A 228 4.48 -16.40 3.06
CA LEU A 228 4.64 -14.97 2.88
C LEU A 228 5.22 -14.67 1.49
N MET A 229 5.13 -13.42 1.08
CA MET A 229 5.86 -12.89 -0.07
C MET A 229 6.88 -11.83 0.38
N ALA A 230 7.96 -11.68 -0.39
CA ALA A 230 8.93 -10.61 -0.18
C ALA A 230 9.51 -10.16 -1.52
N TRP A 231 9.87 -8.86 -1.61
CA TRP A 231 10.50 -8.26 -2.79
C TRP A 231 11.31 -7.04 -2.41
N GLN A 232 12.01 -6.47 -3.39
CA GLN A 232 12.68 -5.18 -3.27
C GLN A 232 11.79 -4.09 -3.83
N GLU A 233 11.61 -3.01 -3.05
CA GLU A 233 11.03 -1.74 -3.49
C GLU A 233 12.09 -0.65 -3.21
N GLU A 234 12.43 0.14 -4.22
CA GLU A 234 13.55 1.09 -4.14
C GLU A 234 14.83 0.46 -3.55
N ASP A 235 15.23 0.84 -2.35
CA ASP A 235 16.44 0.38 -1.64
C ASP A 235 16.15 -0.48 -0.39
N TYR A 236 14.89 -0.85 -0.16
CA TYR A 236 14.48 -1.66 0.99
C TYR A 236 13.70 -2.92 0.56
N GLY A 237 13.61 -3.88 1.47
CA GLY A 237 12.80 -5.07 1.29
C GLY A 237 11.37 -4.87 1.80
N VAL A 238 10.39 -5.40 1.08
CA VAL A 238 8.98 -5.47 1.51
C VAL A 238 8.65 -6.91 1.86
N ILE A 239 7.90 -7.11 2.94
CA ILE A 239 7.31 -8.40 3.32
C ILE A 239 5.80 -8.24 3.35
N GLU A 240 5.10 -9.12 2.65
CA GLU A 240 3.64 -9.05 2.48
C GLU A 240 3.00 -10.42 2.70
N ASP A 241 1.71 -10.42 2.98
CA ASP A 241 0.86 -11.62 3.08
C ASP A 241 1.41 -12.72 4.01
N VAL A 242 1.86 -12.33 5.20
CA VAL A 242 2.34 -13.30 6.21
C VAL A 242 1.16 -14.05 6.81
N PHE A 243 1.04 -15.34 6.55
CA PHE A 243 -0.04 -16.15 7.06
C PHE A 243 0.40 -17.50 7.66
N VAL A 244 -0.42 -18.01 8.56
CA VAL A 244 -0.43 -19.41 8.97
C VAL A 244 -1.90 -19.83 9.11
N ARG A 245 -2.26 -20.95 8.48
CA ARG A 245 -3.61 -21.52 8.57
C ARG A 245 -3.93 -21.89 10.01
N GLU A 246 -5.17 -21.72 10.41
CA GLU A 246 -5.61 -21.76 11.81
C GLU A 246 -5.14 -23.03 12.59
N PRO A 247 -5.24 -24.28 12.06
CA PRO A 247 -4.84 -25.46 12.80
C PRO A 247 -3.34 -25.54 13.15
N TRP A 248 -2.50 -24.75 12.45
CA TRP A 248 -1.03 -24.75 12.61
C TRP A 248 -0.49 -23.50 13.30
N ARG A 249 -1.36 -22.61 13.76
CA ARG A 249 -0.94 -21.39 14.49
C ARG A 249 -0.25 -21.75 15.83
N LYS A 250 0.53 -20.83 16.35
CA LYS A 250 1.28 -20.93 17.61
C LYS A 250 2.37 -22.02 17.63
N ARG A 251 2.82 -22.52 16.48
CA ARG A 251 3.90 -23.50 16.33
C ARG A 251 5.22 -22.88 15.83
N GLY A 252 5.36 -21.56 15.85
CA GLY A 252 6.57 -20.86 15.41
C GLY A 252 6.72 -20.69 13.90
N ILE A 253 5.77 -21.15 13.08
CA ILE A 253 5.82 -21.17 11.61
C ILE A 253 6.01 -19.76 11.05
N ALA A 254 5.16 -18.81 11.42
CA ALA A 254 5.27 -17.44 10.92
C ALA A 254 6.60 -16.78 11.32
N LYS A 255 7.08 -17.04 12.53
CA LYS A 255 8.37 -16.52 12.99
C LYS A 255 9.53 -17.10 12.18
N TYR A 256 9.48 -18.40 11.86
CA TYR A 256 10.46 -19.05 10.99
C TYR A 256 10.44 -18.44 9.58
N LEU A 257 9.26 -18.32 8.95
CA LEU A 257 9.09 -17.69 7.62
C LEU A 257 9.68 -16.28 7.57
N LEU A 258 9.35 -15.45 8.55
CA LEU A 258 9.89 -14.09 8.66
C LEU A 258 11.42 -14.10 8.72
N THR A 259 12.02 -15.01 9.49
CA THR A 259 13.49 -15.08 9.56
C THR A 259 14.12 -15.53 8.24
N GLN A 260 13.46 -16.39 7.45
CA GLN A 260 13.93 -16.75 6.11
C GLN A 260 13.83 -15.56 5.14
N ALA A 261 12.72 -14.83 5.17
CA ALA A 261 12.55 -13.62 4.34
C ALA A 261 13.61 -12.55 4.69
N LEU A 262 13.85 -12.29 5.97
CA LEU A 262 14.90 -11.34 6.39
C LEU A 262 16.30 -11.77 5.95
N LYS A 263 16.63 -13.07 6.02
CA LYS A 263 17.90 -13.61 5.51
C LYS A 263 18.00 -13.46 3.99
N TYR A 264 16.92 -13.74 3.28
CA TYR A 264 16.85 -13.57 1.82
C TYR A 264 17.12 -12.11 1.41
N LEU A 265 16.39 -11.15 1.99
CA LEU A 265 16.56 -9.74 1.71
C LEU A 265 17.98 -9.25 2.05
N LYS A 266 18.52 -9.67 3.19
CA LYS A 266 19.90 -9.38 3.60
C LYS A 266 20.93 -9.95 2.62
N SER A 267 20.73 -11.17 2.12
CA SER A 267 21.65 -11.79 1.14
C SER A 267 21.73 -11.04 -0.17
N HIS A 268 20.69 -10.24 -0.48
CA HIS A 268 20.64 -9.33 -1.63
C HIS A 268 21.13 -7.91 -1.30
N GLN A 269 21.83 -7.74 -0.16
CA GLN A 269 22.48 -6.51 0.27
C GLN A 269 21.51 -5.37 0.64
N LEU A 270 20.22 -5.67 0.86
CA LEU A 270 19.28 -4.69 1.39
C LEU A 270 19.60 -4.41 2.87
N GLN A 271 19.48 -3.16 3.27
CA GLN A 271 19.82 -2.71 4.63
C GLN A 271 18.60 -2.73 5.56
N ASN A 272 17.41 -2.59 4.99
CA ASN A 272 16.16 -2.50 5.73
C ASN A 272 15.08 -3.38 5.11
N ALA A 273 14.16 -3.85 5.94
CA ALA A 273 12.92 -4.48 5.52
C ALA A 273 11.73 -3.78 6.17
N THR A 274 10.61 -3.71 5.47
CA THR A 274 9.37 -3.11 5.94
C THR A 274 8.18 -4.03 5.74
N LEU A 275 7.17 -3.83 6.53
CA LEU A 275 5.84 -4.44 6.40
C LEU A 275 4.76 -3.50 6.93
N MET A 276 3.51 -3.76 6.53
CA MET A 276 2.35 -3.06 7.05
C MET A 276 1.49 -4.01 7.88
N VAL A 277 0.93 -3.50 8.98
CA VAL A 277 0.06 -4.30 9.86
C VAL A 277 -1.06 -3.46 10.45
N LEU A 278 -2.28 -4.00 10.50
CA LEU A 278 -3.39 -3.35 11.20
C LEU A 278 -3.04 -3.08 12.67
N THR A 279 -3.27 -1.86 13.13
CA THR A 279 -2.96 -1.44 14.52
C THR A 279 -3.74 -2.25 15.56
N THR A 280 -4.85 -2.85 15.16
CA THR A 280 -5.68 -3.74 15.99
C THR A 280 -5.17 -5.18 16.05
N ASN A 281 -4.28 -5.60 15.13
CA ASN A 281 -3.76 -6.96 15.09
C ASN A 281 -2.59 -7.15 16.08
N LYS A 282 -2.92 -7.21 17.37
CA LYS A 282 -1.92 -7.34 18.45
C LYS A 282 -1.06 -8.60 18.36
N SER A 283 -1.61 -9.69 17.81
CA SER A 283 -0.87 -10.94 17.63
C SER A 283 0.24 -10.80 16.58
N ALA A 284 -0.08 -10.16 15.45
CA ALA A 284 0.90 -9.91 14.40
C ALA A 284 1.97 -8.89 14.86
N LEU A 285 1.56 -7.82 15.55
CA LEU A 285 2.50 -6.84 16.13
C LEU A 285 3.54 -7.52 17.02
N SER A 286 3.09 -8.32 18.00
CA SER A 286 3.98 -9.06 18.89
C SER A 286 4.90 -10.05 18.14
N LEU A 287 4.38 -10.69 17.09
CA LEU A 287 5.18 -11.56 16.23
C LEU A 287 6.30 -10.77 15.53
N TYR A 288 5.98 -9.65 14.89
CA TYR A 288 6.96 -8.83 14.16
C TYR A 288 8.02 -8.23 15.09
N GLU A 289 7.61 -7.72 16.25
CA GLU A 289 8.53 -7.25 17.29
C GLU A 289 9.49 -8.37 17.74
N SER A 290 9.00 -9.62 17.86
CA SER A 290 9.81 -10.75 18.29
C SER A 290 10.93 -11.15 17.31
N VAL A 291 10.89 -10.67 16.07
CA VAL A 291 11.96 -10.81 15.06
C VAL A 291 12.69 -9.50 14.79
N GLY A 292 12.42 -8.46 15.61
CA GLY A 292 13.16 -7.22 15.66
C GLY A 292 12.63 -6.11 14.77
N PHE A 293 11.40 -6.20 14.28
CA PHE A 293 10.71 -5.04 13.71
C PHE A 293 10.33 -4.04 14.80
N TYR A 294 10.26 -2.78 14.44
CA TYR A 294 9.77 -1.70 15.29
C TYR A 294 8.80 -0.83 14.49
N THR A 295 7.83 -0.24 15.18
CA THR A 295 6.89 0.69 14.55
C THR A 295 7.61 1.98 14.17
N ASP A 296 7.49 2.36 12.91
CA ASP A 296 8.05 3.59 12.34
C ASP A 296 6.99 4.67 12.21
N LYS A 297 5.89 4.36 11.54
CA LYS A 297 4.81 5.30 11.25
C LYS A 297 3.45 4.64 11.40
N GLU A 298 2.41 5.47 11.56
CA GLU A 298 1.02 5.06 11.49
C GLU A 298 0.35 5.75 10.30
N GLU A 299 -0.21 4.97 9.38
CA GLU A 299 -1.08 5.43 8.31
C GLU A 299 -2.53 5.29 8.77
N ILE A 300 -3.28 6.40 8.74
CA ILE A 300 -4.71 6.41 8.99
C ILE A 300 -5.44 6.43 7.65
N ARG A 301 -6.43 5.53 7.50
CA ARG A 301 -7.22 5.41 6.29
C ARG A 301 -8.66 5.84 6.53
N TYR A 302 -9.18 6.56 5.56
CA TYR A 302 -10.56 7.01 5.53
C TYR A 302 -11.21 6.59 4.22
N PHE A 303 -12.54 6.50 4.19
CA PHE A 303 -13.29 6.17 3.00
C PHE A 303 -14.61 6.93 2.90
N THR A 304 -15.11 7.03 1.67
CA THR A 304 -16.52 7.38 1.38
C THR A 304 -17.04 6.41 0.31
N LYS A 305 -18.37 6.18 0.32
CA LYS A 305 -19.00 5.41 -0.77
C LYS A 305 -18.95 6.22 -2.05
N LEU A 306 -18.54 5.60 -3.13
CA LEU A 306 -18.55 6.20 -4.47
C LEU A 306 -19.84 5.74 -5.16
N ASN A 307 -20.92 6.54 -4.98
CA ASN A 307 -22.25 6.24 -5.53
C ASN A 307 -22.32 6.47 -7.05
#